data_640a93ff18d491429c938e7c9fd98a60
#
_entry.id   640a93ff18d491429c938e7c9fd98a60
#
_cell.length_a   1.000
_cell.length_b   1.000
_cell.length_c   1.000
_cell.angle_alpha   90.00
_cell.angle_beta   90.00
_cell.angle_gamma   90.00
#
_symmetry.space_group_name_H-M   'P 1'
#
loop_
_entity.id
_entity.type
_entity.pdbx_description
1 polymer ?
#
loop_
_entity_poly.entity_id
_entity_poly.type
_entity_poly.pdbx_seq_one_letter_code
_entity_poly.pdbx_strand_id
1 'polypeptide(L)'
;MTINVAINGFGRIGRNVLRANYESNNNEEIRIVAINDLGDAKINAHLLKYDTAHGPFSKSVEVKDSVITIDGKDEVMVLSERDPSKLPWKDLKIDVVMECTGFFTSKEKAMNHIKAGARKVLISAPGTDVDATIVFGVNHEILNDSHQIVSNASCTTNCLATLIKDIHEKLTIESGIMTTIHSYTNDQVLTDVYHSDLRRARSATQSMIPAKTGAASAVGLVLPELNGKLDGFAIRVPTINVSLVDLCFNSSKSASLEEINNIIKKASEGKLKGILGYNADPLVSVDFNHSSYSSVYDESLSRVMDDKFFKICAWYDNEWGFSNRMLDVSKILANN
;
A
#
# COMPACT_ATOMS: atom_id res chain seq x y z
N MET A 1 -15.20 11.01 16.74
CA MET A 1 -15.12 9.77 17.55
C MET A 1 -13.83 9.08 17.21
N THR A 2 -13.16 8.45 18.19
CA THR A 2 -11.96 7.67 17.94
C THR A 2 -12.35 6.34 17.30
N ILE A 3 -11.68 5.96 16.22
CA ILE A 3 -11.94 4.73 15.45
C ILE A 3 -11.14 3.58 16.09
N ASN A 4 -11.79 2.52 16.50
CA ASN A 4 -11.14 1.32 17.02
C ASN A 4 -10.73 0.40 15.88
N VAL A 5 -9.44 0.15 15.74
CA VAL A 5 -8.86 -0.66 14.68
C VAL A 5 -8.20 -1.90 15.26
N ALA A 6 -8.37 -3.04 14.58
CA ALA A 6 -7.55 -4.23 14.81
C ALA A 6 -6.72 -4.54 13.55
N ILE A 7 -5.51 -5.04 13.73
CA ILE A 7 -4.63 -5.47 12.64
C ILE A 7 -4.53 -6.99 12.67
N ASN A 8 -5.01 -7.65 11.62
CA ASN A 8 -4.83 -9.08 11.41
C ASN A 8 -3.64 -9.34 10.51
N GLY A 9 -2.57 -9.93 11.03
CA GLY A 9 -1.26 -10.05 10.39
C GLY A 9 -0.33 -8.90 10.74
N PHE A 10 0.59 -9.14 11.67
CA PHE A 10 1.54 -8.12 12.14
C PHE A 10 2.91 -8.29 11.46
N GLY A 11 2.86 -8.56 10.14
CA GLY A 11 4.01 -8.58 9.24
C GLY A 11 4.53 -7.19 8.90
N ARG A 12 5.18 -7.03 7.74
CA ARG A 12 5.73 -5.74 7.30
C ARG A 12 4.68 -4.64 7.31
N ILE A 13 3.56 -4.84 6.61
CA ILE A 13 2.51 -3.81 6.47
C ILE A 13 1.82 -3.54 7.80
N GLY A 14 1.40 -4.57 8.54
CA GLY A 14 0.73 -4.37 9.83
C GLY A 14 1.57 -3.58 10.83
N ARG A 15 2.89 -3.86 10.93
CA ARG A 15 3.80 -3.09 11.78
C ARG A 15 3.99 -1.66 11.30
N ASN A 16 4.14 -1.45 9.99
CA ASN A 16 4.30 -0.10 9.44
C ASN A 16 3.02 0.74 9.56
N VAL A 17 1.83 0.14 9.48
CA VAL A 17 0.56 0.82 9.78
C VAL A 17 0.55 1.32 11.23
N LEU A 18 0.92 0.46 12.20
CA LEU A 18 0.98 0.87 13.60
C LEU A 18 2.01 2.00 13.79
N ARG A 19 3.21 1.86 13.25
CA ARG A 19 4.25 2.90 13.33
C ARG A 19 3.78 4.22 12.70
N ALA A 20 3.22 4.17 11.48
CA ALA A 20 2.71 5.34 10.77
C ALA A 20 1.59 6.05 11.55
N ASN A 21 0.75 5.30 12.25
CA ASN A 21 -0.31 5.86 13.09
C ASN A 21 0.25 6.79 14.17
N TYR A 22 1.37 6.44 14.78
CA TYR A 22 2.05 7.27 15.79
C TYR A 22 2.92 8.36 15.18
N GLU A 23 3.65 8.06 14.12
CA GLU A 23 4.61 8.99 13.51
C GLU A 23 3.91 10.10 12.71
N SER A 24 2.70 9.84 12.20
CA SER A 24 1.85 10.84 11.51
C SER A 24 0.85 11.53 12.43
N ASN A 25 0.92 11.31 13.76
CA ASN A 25 -0.01 11.84 14.77
C ASN A 25 -1.49 11.47 14.53
N ASN A 26 -1.73 10.32 13.89
CA ASN A 26 -3.08 9.80 13.64
C ASN A 26 -3.67 9.07 14.86
N ASN A 27 -2.87 8.78 15.89
CA ASN A 27 -3.26 8.00 17.06
C ASN A 27 -4.30 8.68 17.96
N GLU A 28 -4.60 9.96 17.74
CA GLU A 28 -5.75 10.63 18.35
C GLU A 28 -7.08 10.27 17.69
N GLU A 29 -7.06 10.00 16.37
CA GLU A 29 -8.25 9.64 15.58
C GLU A 29 -8.41 8.13 15.47
N ILE A 30 -7.31 7.38 15.32
CA ILE A 30 -7.28 5.92 15.16
C ILE A 30 -6.60 5.28 16.37
N ARG A 31 -7.34 4.47 17.10
CA ARG A 31 -6.82 3.64 18.18
C ARG A 31 -6.64 2.21 17.71
N ILE A 32 -5.39 1.72 17.69
CA ILE A 32 -5.12 0.30 17.43
C ILE A 32 -5.30 -0.46 18.74
N VAL A 33 -6.39 -1.23 18.81
CA VAL A 33 -6.83 -1.91 20.05
C VAL A 33 -6.18 -3.29 20.18
N ALA A 34 -6.02 -3.99 19.05
CA ALA A 34 -5.47 -5.33 19.04
C ALA A 34 -4.69 -5.61 17.74
N ILE A 35 -3.73 -6.51 17.87
CA ILE A 35 -3.08 -7.17 16.75
C ILE A 35 -3.30 -8.67 16.87
N ASN A 36 -3.46 -9.36 15.76
CA ASN A 36 -3.49 -10.82 15.69
C ASN A 36 -2.35 -11.31 14.81
N ASP A 37 -1.46 -12.11 15.38
CA ASP A 37 -0.32 -12.70 14.67
C ASP A 37 0.07 -14.01 15.32
N LEU A 38 0.73 -14.90 14.58
CA LEU A 38 1.12 -16.22 15.11
C LEU A 38 2.36 -16.15 16.03
N GLY A 39 3.09 -15.05 16.01
CA GLY A 39 4.16 -14.74 16.95
C GLY A 39 3.59 -14.28 18.30
N ASP A 40 4.35 -14.49 19.38
CA ASP A 40 4.00 -13.99 20.70
C ASP A 40 4.21 -12.45 20.82
N ALA A 41 3.76 -11.88 21.93
CA ALA A 41 3.88 -10.43 22.17
C ALA A 41 5.35 -9.96 22.20
N LYS A 42 6.27 -10.78 22.67
CA LYS A 42 7.69 -10.42 22.78
C LYS A 42 8.35 -10.27 21.42
N ILE A 43 8.13 -11.21 20.49
CA ILE A 43 8.68 -11.13 19.15
C ILE A 43 8.02 -10.00 18.33
N ASN A 44 6.71 -9.81 18.48
CA ASN A 44 6.00 -8.74 17.80
C ASN A 44 6.45 -7.35 18.28
N ALA A 45 6.65 -7.17 19.57
CA ALA A 45 7.19 -5.92 20.13
C ALA A 45 8.66 -5.68 19.72
N HIS A 46 9.49 -6.73 19.65
CA HIS A 46 10.86 -6.62 19.18
C HIS A 46 10.91 -6.14 17.72
N LEU A 47 10.13 -6.77 16.83
CA LEU A 47 10.06 -6.40 15.41
C LEU A 47 9.36 -5.07 15.18
N LEU A 48 8.49 -4.63 16.08
CA LEU A 48 7.94 -3.27 16.06
C LEU A 48 8.99 -2.23 16.40
N LYS A 49 9.82 -2.53 17.43
CA LYS A 49 10.84 -1.60 17.95
C LYS A 49 12.01 -1.44 16.99
N TYR A 50 12.45 -2.53 16.35
CA TYR A 50 13.63 -2.56 15.48
C TYR A 50 13.24 -3.00 14.08
N ASP A 51 13.54 -2.17 13.09
CA ASP A 51 13.25 -2.44 11.69
C ASP A 51 14.46 -2.13 10.83
N THR A 52 14.82 -3.07 9.95
CA THR A 52 16.02 -2.94 9.10
C THR A 52 15.83 -1.87 8.02
N ALA A 53 14.62 -1.73 7.49
CA ALA A 53 14.33 -0.77 6.41
C ALA A 53 14.01 0.63 6.96
N HIS A 54 13.25 0.70 8.06
CA HIS A 54 12.72 1.96 8.61
C HIS A 54 13.43 2.42 9.89
N GLY A 55 14.42 1.67 10.39
CA GLY A 55 15.15 2.01 11.60
C GLY A 55 14.36 1.80 12.90
N PRO A 56 14.90 2.21 14.05
CA PRO A 56 14.23 2.08 15.32
C PRO A 56 12.92 2.89 15.38
N PHE A 57 11.89 2.32 16.02
CA PHE A 57 10.64 3.05 16.28
C PHE A 57 10.87 4.16 17.30
N SER A 58 10.34 5.34 17.04
CA SER A 58 10.56 6.55 17.85
C SER A 58 9.87 6.51 19.22
N LYS A 59 8.92 5.57 19.42
CA LYS A 59 8.13 5.43 20.64
C LYS A 59 8.66 4.33 21.54
N SER A 60 8.46 4.45 22.86
CA SER A 60 8.75 3.35 23.77
C SER A 60 7.79 2.18 23.53
N VAL A 61 8.31 0.97 23.63
CA VAL A 61 7.55 -0.27 23.46
C VAL A 61 7.88 -1.19 24.62
N GLU A 62 6.88 -1.52 25.41
CA GLU A 62 6.98 -2.42 26.56
C GLU A 62 6.04 -3.61 26.37
N VAL A 63 6.37 -4.74 26.97
CA VAL A 63 5.56 -5.97 26.91
C VAL A 63 5.28 -6.45 28.30
N LYS A 64 4.00 -6.70 28.56
CA LYS A 64 3.56 -7.40 29.76
C LYS A 64 2.49 -8.42 29.35
N ASP A 65 2.75 -9.68 29.64
CA ASP A 65 1.88 -10.79 29.25
C ASP A 65 1.59 -10.77 27.73
N SER A 66 0.34 -10.69 27.32
CA SER A 66 -0.12 -10.58 25.93
C SER A 66 -0.50 -9.15 25.52
N VAL A 67 0.13 -8.13 26.13
CA VAL A 67 -0.14 -6.72 25.84
C VAL A 67 1.16 -6.01 25.49
N ILE A 68 1.13 -5.24 24.42
CA ILE A 68 2.18 -4.29 24.04
C ILE A 68 1.71 -2.89 24.46
N THR A 69 2.51 -2.21 25.27
CA THR A 69 2.25 -0.82 25.70
C THR A 69 3.16 0.12 24.90
N ILE A 70 2.58 1.13 24.28
CA ILE A 70 3.28 2.13 23.48
C ILE A 70 3.21 3.48 24.21
N ASP A 71 4.36 4.18 24.29
CA ASP A 71 4.52 5.46 25.00
C ASP A 71 4.03 5.41 26.47
N GLY A 72 4.05 4.23 27.08
CA GLY A 72 3.62 4.03 28.47
C GLY A 72 2.12 4.23 28.72
N LYS A 73 1.28 4.38 27.68
CA LYS A 73 -0.15 4.70 27.81
C LYS A 73 -1.09 3.88 26.93
N ASP A 74 -0.70 3.58 25.70
CA ASP A 74 -1.58 2.93 24.74
C ASP A 74 -1.34 1.41 24.76
N GLU A 75 -2.34 0.67 25.21
CA GLU A 75 -2.29 -0.78 25.28
C GLU A 75 -2.86 -1.41 24.01
N VAL A 76 -2.07 -2.31 23.42
CA VAL A 76 -2.42 -3.11 22.23
C VAL A 76 -2.43 -4.57 22.62
N MET A 77 -3.60 -5.22 22.57
CA MET A 77 -3.75 -6.64 22.87
C MET A 77 -3.12 -7.47 21.75
N VAL A 78 -2.34 -8.48 22.11
CA VAL A 78 -1.74 -9.43 21.18
C VAL A 78 -2.52 -10.74 21.22
N LEU A 79 -3.14 -11.08 20.10
CA LEU A 79 -3.89 -12.32 19.88
C LEU A 79 -3.09 -13.25 18.97
N SER A 80 -3.37 -14.56 19.06
CA SER A 80 -2.73 -15.59 18.23
C SER A 80 -3.77 -16.64 17.80
N GLU A 81 -4.68 -16.22 16.90
CA GLU A 81 -5.77 -17.05 16.39
C GLU A 81 -5.65 -17.20 14.86
N ARG A 82 -5.71 -18.42 14.38
CA ARG A 82 -5.63 -18.73 12.92
C ARG A 82 -6.97 -18.53 12.21
N ASP A 83 -8.06 -18.73 12.92
CA ASP A 83 -9.42 -18.63 12.37
C ASP A 83 -10.00 -17.25 12.70
N PRO A 84 -10.11 -16.32 11.71
CA PRO A 84 -10.60 -14.98 11.96
C PRO A 84 -12.01 -14.91 12.56
N SER A 85 -12.82 -15.96 12.37
CA SER A 85 -14.20 -16.00 12.91
C SER A 85 -14.25 -16.14 14.44
N LYS A 86 -13.13 -16.52 15.07
CA LYS A 86 -13.01 -16.70 16.54
C LYS A 86 -12.38 -15.50 17.24
N LEU A 87 -11.98 -14.48 16.49
CA LEU A 87 -11.39 -13.28 17.05
C LEU A 87 -12.44 -12.42 17.79
N PRO A 88 -12.11 -11.78 18.92
CA PRO A 88 -13.07 -11.12 19.79
C PRO A 88 -13.43 -9.69 19.32
N TRP A 89 -13.67 -9.50 18.01
CA TRP A 89 -13.88 -8.17 17.43
C TRP A 89 -15.13 -7.47 18.00
N LYS A 90 -16.19 -8.23 18.29
CA LYS A 90 -17.40 -7.71 18.90
C LYS A 90 -17.14 -7.14 20.30
N ASP A 91 -16.43 -7.88 21.13
CA ASP A 91 -16.14 -7.49 22.52
C ASP A 91 -15.19 -6.30 22.58
N LEU A 92 -14.24 -6.23 21.64
CA LEU A 92 -13.31 -5.13 21.48
C LEU A 92 -13.91 -3.92 20.74
N LYS A 93 -15.15 -4.02 20.25
CA LYS A 93 -15.88 -2.96 19.51
C LYS A 93 -15.07 -2.44 18.34
N ILE A 94 -14.55 -3.36 17.51
CA ILE A 94 -13.71 -3.02 16.36
C ILE A 94 -14.55 -2.40 15.25
N ASP A 95 -14.22 -1.18 14.85
CA ASP A 95 -14.80 -0.49 13.72
C ASP A 95 -14.24 -0.99 12.41
N VAL A 96 -12.89 -1.11 12.30
CA VAL A 96 -12.21 -1.58 11.10
C VAL A 96 -11.17 -2.63 11.45
N VAL A 97 -11.22 -3.78 10.78
CA VAL A 97 -10.10 -4.71 10.73
C VAL A 97 -9.24 -4.40 9.52
N MET A 98 -7.96 -4.14 9.72
CA MET A 98 -6.97 -4.09 8.66
C MET A 98 -6.43 -5.51 8.44
N GLU A 99 -6.83 -6.13 7.32
CA GLU A 99 -6.40 -7.48 6.94
C GLU A 99 -5.04 -7.41 6.24
N CYS A 100 -3.99 -7.74 6.96
CA CYS A 100 -2.58 -7.61 6.54
C CYS A 100 -1.85 -8.95 6.42
N THR A 101 -2.55 -10.09 6.48
CA THR A 101 -1.94 -11.43 6.38
C THR A 101 -1.61 -11.83 4.95
N GLY A 102 -2.32 -11.27 3.96
CA GLY A 102 -2.28 -11.71 2.56
C GLY A 102 -3.04 -13.02 2.27
N PHE A 103 -3.67 -13.65 3.28
CA PHE A 103 -4.41 -14.92 3.12
C PHE A 103 -5.91 -14.73 2.93
N PHE A 104 -6.51 -13.70 3.52
CA PHE A 104 -7.97 -13.46 3.52
C PHE A 104 -8.32 -12.32 2.57
N THR A 105 -7.86 -12.43 1.31
CA THR A 105 -7.97 -11.36 0.30
C THR A 105 -9.25 -11.41 -0.53
N SER A 106 -10.05 -12.48 -0.44
CA SER A 106 -11.38 -12.52 -1.06
C SER A 106 -12.46 -12.04 -0.10
N LYS A 107 -13.56 -11.50 -0.65
CA LYS A 107 -14.74 -11.12 0.15
C LYS A 107 -15.22 -12.25 1.03
N GLU A 108 -15.33 -13.47 0.47
CA GLU A 108 -15.75 -14.67 1.19
C GLU A 108 -14.90 -14.92 2.44
N LYS A 109 -13.57 -14.89 2.29
CA LYS A 109 -12.65 -15.13 3.41
C LYS A 109 -12.65 -13.98 4.42
N ALA A 110 -12.63 -12.74 3.96
CA ALA A 110 -12.63 -11.55 4.80
C ALA A 110 -13.94 -11.39 5.59
N MET A 111 -15.05 -11.95 5.10
CA MET A 111 -16.34 -11.99 5.79
C MET A 111 -16.27 -12.65 7.17
N ASN A 112 -15.25 -13.46 7.45
CA ASN A 112 -15.07 -14.07 8.77
C ASN A 112 -14.77 -13.01 9.85
N HIS A 113 -14.14 -11.89 9.51
CA HIS A 113 -13.98 -10.77 10.44
C HIS A 113 -15.32 -10.08 10.76
N ILE A 114 -16.20 -9.94 9.77
CA ILE A 114 -17.54 -9.39 9.98
C ILE A 114 -18.36 -10.33 10.88
N LYS A 115 -18.31 -11.66 10.66
CA LYS A 115 -18.94 -12.67 11.52
C LYS A 115 -18.42 -12.62 12.95
N ALA A 116 -17.14 -12.29 13.15
CA ALA A 116 -16.51 -12.08 14.46
C ALA A 116 -16.91 -10.76 15.13
N GLY A 117 -17.63 -9.88 14.42
CA GLY A 117 -18.23 -8.66 14.96
C GLY A 117 -17.51 -7.37 14.60
N ALA A 118 -16.57 -7.38 13.67
CA ALA A 118 -16.03 -6.15 13.07
C ALA A 118 -17.10 -5.46 12.20
N ARG A 119 -17.13 -4.12 12.19
CA ARG A 119 -18.05 -3.39 11.32
C ARG A 119 -17.60 -3.39 9.85
N LYS A 120 -16.33 -3.21 9.61
CA LYS A 120 -15.72 -3.07 8.28
C LYS A 120 -14.39 -3.84 8.22
N VAL A 121 -13.95 -4.20 7.01
CA VAL A 121 -12.64 -4.81 6.75
C VAL A 121 -11.94 -4.06 5.62
N LEU A 122 -10.69 -3.66 5.85
CA LEU A 122 -9.81 -3.07 4.84
C LEU A 122 -8.65 -4.04 4.54
N ILE A 123 -8.61 -4.57 3.32
CA ILE A 123 -7.61 -5.55 2.88
C ILE A 123 -6.38 -4.82 2.32
N SER A 124 -5.20 -5.15 2.83
CA SER A 124 -3.91 -4.57 2.42
C SER A 124 -3.29 -5.24 1.16
N ALA A 125 -4.13 -5.72 0.28
CA ALA A 125 -3.73 -6.41 -0.96
C ALA A 125 -4.85 -6.27 -1.99
N PRO A 126 -4.61 -6.59 -3.29
CA PRO A 126 -5.67 -6.73 -4.27
C PRO A 126 -6.74 -7.72 -3.79
N GLY A 127 -7.99 -7.27 -3.75
CA GLY A 127 -9.12 -8.07 -3.29
C GLY A 127 -9.87 -8.74 -4.43
N THR A 128 -10.44 -9.92 -4.15
CA THR A 128 -11.32 -10.64 -5.08
C THR A 128 -12.77 -10.54 -4.59
N ASP A 129 -13.68 -10.14 -5.49
CA ASP A 129 -15.13 -10.00 -5.23
C ASP A 129 -15.47 -9.07 -4.05
N VAL A 130 -14.59 -8.14 -3.72
CA VAL A 130 -14.78 -7.13 -2.65
C VAL A 130 -15.80 -6.08 -3.07
N ASP A 131 -16.36 -5.34 -2.10
CA ASP A 131 -17.36 -4.30 -2.36
C ASP A 131 -16.80 -3.13 -3.15
N ALA A 132 -15.53 -2.77 -2.90
CA ALA A 132 -14.81 -1.75 -3.65
C ALA A 132 -13.29 -1.97 -3.56
N THR A 133 -12.59 -1.57 -4.63
CA THR A 133 -11.13 -1.39 -4.62
C THR A 133 -10.84 0.10 -4.64
N ILE A 134 -10.07 0.57 -3.66
CA ILE A 134 -9.85 1.99 -3.40
C ILE A 134 -8.37 2.33 -3.52
N VAL A 135 -8.12 3.44 -4.21
CA VAL A 135 -6.86 4.18 -4.16
C VAL A 135 -7.19 5.58 -3.65
N PHE A 136 -6.67 5.92 -2.47
CA PHE A 136 -6.93 7.22 -1.85
C PHE A 136 -6.39 8.36 -2.73
N GLY A 137 -7.19 9.41 -2.92
CA GLY A 137 -6.91 10.51 -3.85
C GLY A 137 -7.36 10.24 -5.30
N VAL A 138 -7.68 8.98 -5.64
CA VAL A 138 -8.14 8.61 -6.99
C VAL A 138 -9.64 8.37 -7.03
N ASN A 139 -10.16 7.46 -6.22
CA ASN A 139 -11.57 7.08 -6.24
C ASN A 139 -12.18 6.86 -4.85
N HIS A 140 -11.60 7.38 -3.79
CA HIS A 140 -12.07 7.15 -2.42
C HIS A 140 -13.46 7.73 -2.14
N GLU A 141 -13.92 8.67 -2.96
CA GLU A 141 -15.24 9.28 -2.87
C GLU A 141 -16.39 8.31 -3.17
N ILE A 142 -16.11 7.15 -3.80
CA ILE A 142 -17.14 6.13 -4.06
C ILE A 142 -17.55 5.35 -2.80
N LEU A 143 -16.74 5.45 -1.70
CA LEU A 143 -17.05 4.76 -0.46
C LEU A 143 -18.38 5.25 0.13
N ASN A 144 -19.17 4.30 0.63
CA ASN A 144 -20.44 4.55 1.27
C ASN A 144 -20.76 3.48 2.32
N ASP A 145 -21.84 3.68 3.08
CA ASP A 145 -22.27 2.81 4.20
C ASP A 145 -22.43 1.33 3.81
N SER A 146 -22.78 1.01 2.57
CA SER A 146 -23.00 -0.36 2.12
C SER A 146 -21.72 -1.16 1.92
N HIS A 147 -20.57 -0.49 1.78
CA HIS A 147 -19.27 -1.14 1.60
C HIS A 147 -18.74 -1.65 2.94
N GLN A 148 -18.65 -2.96 3.10
CA GLN A 148 -18.14 -3.61 4.32
C GLN A 148 -16.74 -4.17 4.15
N ILE A 149 -16.42 -4.72 2.98
CA ILE A 149 -15.12 -5.34 2.69
C ILE A 149 -14.50 -4.63 1.50
N VAL A 150 -13.44 -3.87 1.78
CA VAL A 150 -12.79 -2.98 0.83
C VAL A 150 -11.33 -3.38 0.67
N SER A 151 -10.82 -3.32 -0.57
CA SER A 151 -9.39 -3.50 -0.87
C SER A 151 -8.71 -2.15 -1.04
N ASN A 152 -7.53 -1.99 -0.43
CA ASN A 152 -6.65 -0.84 -0.67
C ASN A 152 -5.76 -1.05 -1.93
N ALA A 153 -6.11 -1.98 -2.81
CA ALA A 153 -5.32 -2.38 -3.98
C ALA A 153 -3.90 -2.85 -3.61
N SER A 154 -2.91 -2.64 -4.47
CA SER A 154 -1.50 -2.87 -4.20
C SER A 154 -0.73 -1.57 -4.07
N CYS A 155 0.48 -1.61 -3.49
CA CYS A 155 1.37 -0.45 -3.44
C CYS A 155 1.70 0.10 -4.84
N THR A 156 1.93 -0.79 -5.81
CA THR A 156 2.18 -0.42 -7.21
C THR A 156 0.95 0.20 -7.87
N THR A 157 -0.26 -0.31 -7.62
CA THR A 157 -1.51 0.27 -8.14
C THR A 157 -1.75 1.66 -7.52
N ASN A 158 -1.47 1.82 -6.22
CA ASN A 158 -1.53 3.13 -5.56
C ASN A 158 -0.56 4.13 -6.22
N CYS A 159 0.67 3.73 -6.50
CA CYS A 159 1.63 4.59 -7.19
C CYS A 159 1.16 4.95 -8.59
N LEU A 160 0.83 3.94 -9.40
CA LEU A 160 0.50 4.12 -10.81
C LEU A 160 -0.79 4.92 -11.03
N ALA A 161 -1.87 4.57 -10.34
CA ALA A 161 -3.16 5.25 -10.50
C ALA A 161 -3.07 6.72 -10.06
N THR A 162 -2.38 7.00 -8.94
CA THR A 162 -2.14 8.36 -8.46
C THR A 162 -1.34 9.19 -9.47
N LEU A 163 -0.30 8.60 -10.08
CA LEU A 163 0.56 9.25 -11.06
C LEU A 163 -0.21 9.66 -12.32
N ILE A 164 -1.06 8.76 -12.84
CA ILE A 164 -1.63 8.92 -14.19
C ILE A 164 -3.03 9.54 -14.20
N LYS A 165 -3.71 9.71 -13.08
CA LYS A 165 -5.08 10.24 -13.03
C LYS A 165 -5.21 11.55 -13.79
N ASP A 166 -4.45 12.56 -13.40
CA ASP A 166 -4.52 13.89 -14.02
C ASP A 166 -3.97 13.91 -15.45
N ILE A 167 -2.98 13.07 -15.76
CA ILE A 167 -2.48 12.89 -17.12
C ILE A 167 -3.60 12.33 -18.00
N HIS A 168 -4.29 11.29 -17.53
CA HIS A 168 -5.39 10.69 -18.28
C HIS A 168 -6.55 11.66 -18.51
N GLU A 169 -6.94 12.42 -17.48
CA GLU A 169 -7.99 13.45 -17.58
C GLU A 169 -7.66 14.52 -18.64
N LYS A 170 -6.38 14.88 -18.80
CA LYS A 170 -5.93 15.94 -19.73
C LYS A 170 -5.62 15.40 -21.13
N LEU A 171 -4.91 14.29 -21.24
CA LEU A 171 -4.32 13.81 -22.47
C LEU A 171 -5.00 12.57 -23.04
N THR A 172 -5.80 11.86 -22.25
CA THR A 172 -6.46 10.60 -22.61
C THR A 172 -5.47 9.52 -23.02
N ILE A 173 -4.98 8.75 -22.05
CA ILE A 173 -4.12 7.58 -22.28
C ILE A 173 -4.89 6.54 -23.10
N GLU A 174 -4.33 6.10 -24.21
CA GLU A 174 -4.91 5.11 -25.13
C GLU A 174 -4.41 3.70 -24.83
N SER A 175 -3.10 3.56 -24.59
CA SER A 175 -2.46 2.30 -24.24
C SER A 175 -1.14 2.56 -23.52
N GLY A 176 -0.70 1.61 -22.70
CA GLY A 176 0.59 1.72 -22.02
C GLY A 176 1.10 0.40 -21.46
N ILE A 177 2.42 0.32 -21.30
CA ILE A 177 3.11 -0.81 -20.68
C ILE A 177 3.93 -0.30 -19.51
N MET A 178 3.75 -0.92 -18.35
CA MET A 178 4.43 -0.58 -17.11
C MET A 178 5.41 -1.69 -16.73
N THR A 179 6.62 -1.30 -16.36
CA THR A 179 7.54 -2.14 -15.61
C THR A 179 7.71 -1.56 -14.21
N THR A 180 7.48 -2.33 -13.16
CA THR A 180 7.90 -1.90 -11.84
C THR A 180 9.22 -2.57 -11.46
N ILE A 181 10.25 -1.76 -11.23
CA ILE A 181 11.51 -2.17 -10.61
C ILE A 181 11.23 -2.17 -9.12
N HIS A 182 11.00 -3.37 -8.57
CA HIS A 182 10.39 -3.49 -7.24
C HIS A 182 11.36 -4.13 -6.25
N SER A 183 11.45 -3.56 -5.06
CA SER A 183 12.16 -4.20 -3.95
C SER A 183 11.62 -5.61 -3.70
N TYR A 184 12.48 -6.53 -3.24
CA TYR A 184 12.00 -7.85 -2.84
C TYR A 184 11.07 -7.76 -1.62
N THR A 185 10.19 -8.72 -1.49
CA THR A 185 9.26 -8.86 -0.35
C THR A 185 9.33 -10.28 0.18
N ASN A 186 8.58 -10.61 1.23
CA ASN A 186 8.49 -11.98 1.75
C ASN A 186 7.91 -12.99 0.76
N ASP A 187 7.42 -12.57 -0.40
CA ASP A 187 7.04 -13.43 -1.53
C ASP A 187 8.28 -14.01 -2.26
N GLN A 188 9.45 -13.42 -2.11
CA GLN A 188 10.71 -13.91 -2.61
C GLN A 188 11.47 -14.68 -1.52
N VAL A 189 12.42 -15.52 -1.96
CA VAL A 189 13.24 -16.36 -1.07
C VAL A 189 14.65 -15.82 -0.96
N LEU A 190 15.33 -16.08 0.18
CA LEU A 190 16.71 -15.61 0.40
C LEU A 190 17.73 -16.43 -0.42
N THR A 191 17.54 -17.76 -0.48
CA THR A 191 18.35 -18.69 -1.25
C THR A 191 17.47 -19.57 -2.09
N ASP A 192 18.02 -20.25 -3.11
CA ASP A 192 17.25 -21.13 -3.98
C ASP A 192 16.53 -22.21 -3.17
N VAL A 193 15.20 -22.26 -3.28
CA VAL A 193 14.36 -23.21 -2.55
C VAL A 193 13.08 -23.51 -3.36
N TYR A 194 12.39 -24.59 -3.03
CA TYR A 194 11.12 -24.93 -3.66
C TYR A 194 10.12 -23.77 -3.64
N HIS A 195 9.61 -23.44 -4.82
CA HIS A 195 8.52 -22.50 -5.03
C HIS A 195 7.75 -22.90 -6.31
N SER A 196 6.44 -22.70 -6.36
CA SER A 196 5.62 -23.04 -7.53
C SER A 196 5.95 -22.20 -8.77
N ASP A 197 6.39 -20.97 -8.60
CA ASP A 197 6.96 -20.12 -9.66
C ASP A 197 8.47 -20.34 -9.70
N LEU A 198 8.98 -20.84 -10.84
CA LEU A 198 10.38 -21.19 -11.03
C LEU A 198 11.33 -19.98 -10.91
N ARG A 199 10.88 -18.78 -11.22
CA ARG A 199 11.68 -17.57 -11.05
C ARG A 199 11.73 -17.11 -9.59
N ARG A 200 10.61 -17.20 -8.88
CA ARG A 200 10.55 -16.87 -7.45
C ARG A 200 11.25 -17.89 -6.56
N ALA A 201 11.55 -19.08 -7.10
CA ALA A 201 12.37 -20.10 -6.43
C ALA A 201 13.86 -19.71 -6.27
N ARG A 202 14.27 -18.59 -6.89
CA ARG A 202 15.68 -18.15 -6.92
C ARG A 202 15.94 -17.05 -5.90
N SER A 203 17.21 -16.95 -5.48
CA SER A 203 17.67 -15.98 -4.48
C SER A 203 17.39 -14.54 -4.87
N ALA A 204 16.57 -13.84 -4.09
CA ALA A 204 16.23 -12.44 -4.27
C ALA A 204 17.36 -11.48 -3.91
N THR A 205 18.31 -11.93 -3.09
CA THR A 205 19.42 -11.09 -2.63
C THR A 205 20.56 -11.00 -3.65
N GLN A 206 20.55 -11.87 -4.67
CA GLN A 206 21.61 -12.00 -5.67
C GLN A 206 21.11 -11.90 -7.13
N SER A 207 19.78 -11.81 -7.33
CA SER A 207 19.19 -11.89 -8.67
C SER A 207 18.13 -10.84 -8.90
N MET A 208 18.01 -10.37 -10.13
CA MET A 208 16.83 -9.67 -10.62
C MET A 208 15.79 -10.73 -11.04
N ILE A 209 14.59 -10.68 -10.49
CA ILE A 209 13.57 -11.72 -10.68
C ILE A 209 12.35 -11.13 -11.41
N PRO A 210 12.17 -11.42 -12.71
CA PRO A 210 10.93 -11.06 -13.40
C PRO A 210 9.74 -11.81 -12.79
N ALA A 211 8.68 -11.10 -12.48
CA ALA A 211 7.50 -11.66 -11.84
C ALA A 211 6.21 -11.06 -12.46
N LYS A 212 5.16 -11.86 -12.55
CA LYS A 212 3.85 -11.36 -12.94
C LYS A 212 3.32 -10.38 -11.89
N THR A 213 2.61 -9.35 -12.33
CA THR A 213 1.86 -8.43 -11.47
C THR A 213 0.54 -8.06 -12.13
N GLY A 214 -0.52 -8.02 -11.35
CA GLY A 214 -1.81 -7.48 -11.79
C GLY A 214 -1.96 -5.97 -11.55
N ALA A 215 -0.90 -5.30 -11.11
CA ALA A 215 -1.00 -3.91 -10.66
C ALA A 215 -1.40 -2.92 -11.76
N ALA A 216 -0.93 -3.13 -13.00
CA ALA A 216 -1.30 -2.29 -14.14
C ALA A 216 -2.76 -2.51 -14.58
N SER A 217 -3.19 -3.76 -14.72
CA SER A 217 -4.57 -4.08 -15.05
C SER A 217 -5.55 -3.69 -13.95
N ALA A 218 -5.13 -3.74 -12.68
CA ALA A 218 -5.94 -3.32 -11.54
C ALA A 218 -6.22 -1.80 -11.51
N VAL A 219 -5.49 -0.98 -12.28
CA VAL A 219 -5.82 0.44 -12.46
C VAL A 219 -7.22 0.61 -13.04
N GLY A 220 -7.67 -0.28 -13.93
CA GLY A 220 -9.02 -0.27 -14.47
C GLY A 220 -10.14 -0.46 -13.41
N LEU A 221 -9.83 -0.97 -12.22
CA LEU A 221 -10.79 -1.06 -11.10
C LEU A 221 -11.02 0.30 -10.42
N VAL A 222 -10.06 1.21 -10.48
CA VAL A 222 -10.10 2.52 -9.80
C VAL A 222 -10.21 3.69 -10.78
N LEU A 223 -9.84 3.48 -12.03
CA LEU A 223 -10.02 4.37 -13.19
C LEU A 223 -10.63 3.55 -14.34
N PRO A 224 -11.96 3.36 -14.36
CA PRO A 224 -12.64 2.46 -15.31
C PRO A 224 -12.35 2.76 -16.79
N GLU A 225 -12.05 4.00 -17.14
CA GLU A 225 -11.71 4.45 -18.50
C GLU A 225 -10.39 3.83 -19.00
N LEU A 226 -9.54 3.37 -18.08
CA LEU A 226 -8.27 2.69 -18.38
C LEU A 226 -8.37 1.17 -18.37
N ASN A 227 -9.56 0.61 -18.21
CA ASN A 227 -9.73 -0.84 -18.23
C ASN A 227 -9.27 -1.44 -19.58
N GLY A 228 -8.35 -2.42 -19.50
CA GLY A 228 -7.78 -3.08 -20.67
C GLY A 228 -6.74 -2.26 -21.45
N LYS A 229 -6.42 -1.03 -21.04
CA LYS A 229 -5.45 -0.17 -21.73
C LYS A 229 -4.03 -0.25 -21.17
N LEU A 230 -3.86 -0.77 -19.96
CA LEU A 230 -2.57 -0.90 -19.31
C LEU A 230 -2.26 -2.35 -18.98
N ASP A 231 -1.02 -2.75 -19.25
CA ASP A 231 -0.46 -4.04 -18.87
C ASP A 231 0.97 -3.86 -18.34
N GLY A 232 1.58 -4.91 -17.79
CA GLY A 232 2.94 -4.82 -17.31
C GLY A 232 3.40 -6.01 -16.46
N PHE A 233 4.62 -5.89 -15.97
CA PHE A 233 5.24 -6.89 -15.10
C PHE A 233 6.16 -6.24 -14.08
N ALA A 234 6.59 -7.02 -13.09
CA ALA A 234 7.55 -6.59 -12.09
C ALA A 234 8.92 -7.20 -12.35
N ILE A 235 9.98 -6.46 -12.04
CA ILE A 235 11.32 -6.99 -11.85
C ILE A 235 11.68 -6.80 -10.38
N ARG A 236 11.75 -7.89 -9.61
CA ARG A 236 12.24 -7.83 -8.23
C ARG A 236 13.74 -7.68 -8.24
N VAL A 237 14.24 -6.72 -7.45
CA VAL A 237 15.68 -6.38 -7.39
C VAL A 237 16.21 -6.57 -5.97
N PRO A 238 17.54 -6.77 -5.80
CA PRO A 238 18.18 -6.91 -4.48
C PRO A 238 18.20 -5.58 -3.68
N THR A 239 17.04 -5.01 -3.44
CA THR A 239 16.84 -3.77 -2.67
C THR A 239 15.75 -4.04 -1.64
N ILE A 240 15.99 -3.64 -0.38
CA ILE A 240 15.13 -4.00 0.75
C ILE A 240 13.79 -3.25 0.74
N ASN A 241 13.79 -1.99 0.30
CA ASN A 241 12.60 -1.14 0.26
C ASN A 241 12.76 -0.07 -0.82
N VAL A 242 11.66 0.58 -1.19
CA VAL A 242 11.50 1.54 -2.27
C VAL A 242 11.55 0.89 -3.65
N SER A 243 10.57 1.20 -4.44
CA SER A 243 10.35 0.69 -5.79
C SER A 243 10.14 1.83 -6.77
N LEU A 244 10.28 1.54 -8.06
CA LEU A 244 10.10 2.50 -9.16
C LEU A 244 9.09 1.96 -10.15
N VAL A 245 8.08 2.75 -10.49
CA VAL A 245 7.23 2.55 -11.66
C VAL A 245 7.88 3.22 -12.86
N ASP A 246 8.01 2.48 -13.95
CA ASP A 246 8.42 2.94 -15.28
C ASP A 246 7.26 2.65 -16.23
N LEU A 247 6.54 3.70 -16.64
CA LEU A 247 5.40 3.61 -17.54
C LEU A 247 5.72 4.25 -18.89
N CYS A 248 5.58 3.46 -19.95
CA CYS A 248 5.50 3.97 -21.32
C CYS A 248 4.06 3.95 -21.79
N PHE A 249 3.55 5.05 -22.38
CA PHE A 249 2.19 5.12 -22.84
C PHE A 249 2.02 6.04 -24.06
N ASN A 250 0.95 5.77 -24.85
CA ASN A 250 0.46 6.65 -25.88
C ASN A 250 -0.77 7.43 -25.41
N SER A 251 -0.90 8.67 -25.85
CA SER A 251 -2.08 9.49 -25.60
C SER A 251 -2.74 9.96 -26.90
N SER A 252 -4.04 10.26 -26.84
CA SER A 252 -4.78 10.80 -27.97
C SER A 252 -4.41 12.26 -28.27
N LYS A 253 -3.99 13.02 -27.27
CA LYS A 253 -3.59 14.42 -27.38
C LYS A 253 -2.08 14.55 -27.26
N SER A 254 -1.50 15.47 -28.03
CA SER A 254 -0.08 15.81 -27.96
C SER A 254 0.21 16.63 -26.70
N ALA A 255 1.40 16.44 -26.12
CA ALA A 255 1.94 17.30 -25.06
C ALA A 255 3.47 17.28 -25.06
N SER A 256 4.06 18.39 -24.63
CA SER A 256 5.47 18.48 -24.33
C SER A 256 5.79 17.87 -22.94
N LEU A 257 7.07 17.61 -22.68
CA LEU A 257 7.52 17.20 -21.34
C LEU A 257 7.19 18.27 -20.29
N GLU A 258 7.34 19.54 -20.62
CA GLU A 258 7.00 20.64 -19.72
C GLU A 258 5.51 20.65 -19.36
N GLU A 259 4.61 20.36 -20.30
CA GLU A 259 3.18 20.24 -20.02
C GLU A 259 2.88 19.07 -19.09
N ILE A 260 3.51 17.88 -19.28
CA ILE A 260 3.41 16.75 -18.35
C ILE A 260 3.88 17.17 -16.95
N ASN A 261 5.06 17.76 -16.84
CA ASN A 261 5.61 18.23 -15.58
C ASN A 261 4.66 19.18 -14.87
N ASN A 262 4.09 20.15 -15.61
CA ASN A 262 3.14 21.11 -15.07
C ASN A 262 1.81 20.48 -14.62
N ILE A 263 1.30 19.46 -15.33
CA ILE A 263 0.10 18.70 -14.92
C ILE A 263 0.35 18.05 -13.57
N ILE A 264 1.46 17.31 -13.44
CA ILE A 264 1.79 16.54 -12.24
C ILE A 264 2.11 17.49 -11.08
N LYS A 265 2.88 18.55 -11.31
CA LYS A 265 3.21 19.54 -10.28
C LYS A 265 1.97 20.21 -9.71
N LYS A 266 1.05 20.65 -10.56
CA LYS A 266 -0.24 21.21 -10.13
C LYS A 266 -1.07 20.23 -9.31
N ALA A 267 -1.08 18.96 -9.70
CA ALA A 267 -1.78 17.92 -8.94
C ALA A 267 -1.16 17.70 -7.56
N SER A 268 0.18 17.63 -7.48
CA SER A 268 0.92 17.40 -6.23
C SER A 268 0.84 18.58 -5.24
N GLU A 269 0.74 19.79 -5.74
CA GLU A 269 0.56 21.00 -4.92
C GLU A 269 -0.91 21.26 -4.56
N GLY A 270 -1.84 20.66 -5.33
CA GLY A 270 -3.29 20.84 -5.22
C GLY A 270 -4.03 19.65 -4.61
N LYS A 271 -4.91 19.02 -5.41
CA LYS A 271 -5.84 17.98 -4.95
C LYS A 271 -5.17 16.69 -4.45
N LEU A 272 -3.93 16.42 -4.89
CA LEU A 272 -3.14 15.26 -4.46
C LEU A 272 -2.01 15.63 -3.50
N LYS A 273 -2.08 16.80 -2.87
CA LYS A 273 -1.10 17.23 -1.87
C LYS A 273 -1.00 16.21 -0.73
N GLY A 274 0.24 15.78 -0.41
CA GLY A 274 0.51 14.74 0.58
C GLY A 274 0.31 13.29 0.09
N ILE A 275 -0.19 13.12 -1.16
CA ILE A 275 -0.43 11.81 -1.78
C ILE A 275 0.50 11.62 -2.99
N LEU A 276 0.62 12.63 -3.85
CA LEU A 276 1.54 12.69 -4.97
C LEU A 276 2.68 13.66 -4.64
N GLY A 277 3.92 13.18 -4.72
CA GLY A 277 5.12 13.99 -4.63
C GLY A 277 5.69 14.33 -6.01
N TYR A 278 6.59 15.31 -6.04
CA TYR A 278 7.30 15.75 -7.25
C TYR A 278 8.78 15.90 -6.92
N ASN A 279 9.66 15.26 -7.72
CA ASN A 279 11.10 15.30 -7.56
C ASN A 279 11.77 15.82 -8.84
N ALA A 280 12.66 16.79 -8.70
CA ALA A 280 13.51 17.32 -9.76
C ALA A 280 15.02 17.07 -9.48
N ASP A 281 15.35 16.59 -8.29
CA ASP A 281 16.73 16.33 -7.88
C ASP A 281 17.22 14.96 -8.35
N PRO A 282 18.53 14.76 -8.56
CA PRO A 282 19.10 13.47 -8.97
C PRO A 282 19.21 12.49 -7.80
N LEU A 283 18.06 11.97 -7.34
CA LEU A 283 17.91 11.09 -6.19
C LEU A 283 17.90 9.62 -6.60
N VAL A 284 18.09 8.74 -5.61
CA VAL A 284 18.04 7.28 -5.76
C VAL A 284 17.06 6.66 -4.76
N SER A 285 16.80 5.36 -4.86
CA SER A 285 15.76 4.67 -4.08
C SER A 285 15.82 4.93 -2.57
N VAL A 286 17.01 4.96 -1.95
CA VAL A 286 17.14 5.15 -0.50
C VAL A 286 16.64 6.51 -0.03
N ASP A 287 16.68 7.54 -0.89
CA ASP A 287 16.24 8.89 -0.55
C ASP A 287 14.72 8.99 -0.41
N PHE A 288 13.99 8.02 -0.96
CA PHE A 288 12.53 7.91 -0.85
C PHE A 288 12.09 6.94 0.24
N ASN A 289 13.04 6.35 0.98
CA ASN A 289 12.71 5.47 2.09
C ASN A 289 11.96 6.24 3.19
N HIS A 290 10.91 5.63 3.72
CA HIS A 290 10.04 6.24 4.72
C HIS A 290 9.21 7.44 4.19
N SER A 291 9.06 7.54 2.89
CA SER A 291 8.19 8.53 2.24
C SER A 291 6.72 8.14 2.39
N SER A 292 5.88 9.06 2.87
CA SER A 292 4.43 8.84 3.04
C SER A 292 3.62 9.01 1.75
N TYR A 293 4.22 9.47 0.66
CA TYR A 293 3.55 9.61 -0.63
C TYR A 293 3.19 8.25 -1.24
N SER A 294 2.07 8.17 -1.93
CA SER A 294 1.72 6.99 -2.76
C SER A 294 2.63 6.89 -3.99
N SER A 295 3.06 8.03 -4.51
CA SER A 295 3.85 8.17 -5.73
C SER A 295 4.66 9.46 -5.66
N VAL A 296 5.94 9.41 -6.04
CA VAL A 296 6.78 10.59 -6.20
C VAL A 296 7.28 10.61 -7.63
N TYR A 297 6.69 11.47 -8.45
CA TYR A 297 7.08 11.65 -9.84
C TYR A 297 8.55 12.10 -9.94
N ASP A 298 9.30 11.52 -10.87
CA ASP A 298 10.68 11.91 -11.14
C ASP A 298 10.78 12.57 -12.52
N GLU A 299 10.92 13.89 -12.51
CA GLU A 299 11.06 14.70 -13.72
C GLU A 299 12.29 14.31 -14.52
N SER A 300 13.41 14.02 -13.82
CA SER A 300 14.71 13.77 -14.44
C SER A 300 14.72 12.49 -15.29
N LEU A 301 13.87 11.53 -14.99
CA LEU A 301 13.74 10.24 -15.68
C LEU A 301 12.65 10.24 -16.75
N SER A 302 11.84 11.28 -16.84
CA SER A 302 10.71 11.34 -17.77
C SER A 302 11.11 11.82 -19.15
N ARG A 303 10.46 11.32 -20.20
CA ARG A 303 10.79 11.59 -21.61
C ARG A 303 9.50 11.66 -22.43
N VAL A 304 9.57 12.42 -23.53
CA VAL A 304 8.52 12.50 -24.56
C VAL A 304 9.16 12.21 -25.91
N MET A 305 8.46 11.41 -26.71
CA MET A 305 8.81 11.16 -28.12
C MET A 305 7.55 11.40 -28.97
N ASP A 306 7.71 12.04 -30.13
CA ASP A 306 6.64 12.29 -31.11
C ASP A 306 5.39 12.94 -30.52
N ASP A 307 5.53 13.78 -29.48
CA ASP A 307 4.48 14.53 -28.78
C ASP A 307 3.33 13.68 -28.17
N LYS A 308 3.29 12.37 -28.46
CA LYS A 308 2.21 11.46 -28.04
C LYS A 308 2.70 10.20 -27.36
N PHE A 309 3.98 9.88 -27.45
CA PHE A 309 4.58 8.74 -26.76
C PHE A 309 5.41 9.22 -25.57
N PHE A 310 5.04 8.79 -24.40
CA PHE A 310 5.59 9.25 -23.13
C PHE A 310 6.23 8.09 -22.36
N LYS A 311 7.33 8.40 -21.71
CA LYS A 311 7.91 7.60 -20.62
C LYS A 311 7.93 8.43 -19.36
N ILE A 312 7.26 7.96 -18.30
CA ILE A 312 7.25 8.62 -17.01
C ILE A 312 7.66 7.65 -15.92
N CYS A 313 8.39 8.16 -14.92
CA CYS A 313 8.85 7.37 -13.79
C CYS A 313 8.38 7.97 -12.47
N ALA A 314 8.09 7.10 -11.51
CA ALA A 314 7.74 7.51 -10.16
C ALA A 314 8.25 6.53 -9.12
N TRP A 315 8.85 7.06 -8.06
CA TRP A 315 9.30 6.34 -6.87
C TRP A 315 8.14 6.14 -5.89
N TYR A 316 8.19 5.06 -5.15
CA TYR A 316 7.27 4.83 -4.05
C TYR A 316 7.89 3.94 -2.97
N ASP A 317 7.72 4.34 -1.71
CA ASP A 317 7.98 3.43 -0.60
C ASP A 317 6.83 2.42 -0.55
N ASN A 318 7.09 1.21 -1.03
CA ASN A 318 6.09 0.15 -1.17
C ASN A 318 5.56 -0.38 0.17
N GLU A 319 6.20 -0.04 1.29
CA GLU A 319 5.76 -0.36 2.63
C GLU A 319 5.16 0.86 3.34
N TRP A 320 5.91 1.96 3.47
CA TRP A 320 5.52 3.12 4.27
C TRP A 320 4.42 3.96 3.62
N GLY A 321 4.58 4.31 2.35
CA GLY A 321 3.55 5.04 1.61
C GLY A 321 2.22 4.28 1.59
N PHE A 322 2.26 2.98 1.32
CA PHE A 322 1.09 2.11 1.34
C PHE A 322 0.44 2.01 2.73
N SER A 323 1.24 1.94 3.81
CA SER A 323 0.74 1.87 5.18
C SER A 323 0.02 3.17 5.59
N ASN A 324 0.49 4.33 5.14
CA ASN A 324 -0.22 5.60 5.33
C ASN A 324 -1.58 5.58 4.60
N ARG A 325 -1.66 5.04 3.39
CA ARG A 325 -2.95 4.89 2.66
C ARG A 325 -3.91 3.95 3.37
N MET A 326 -3.44 2.91 4.04
CA MET A 326 -4.29 2.07 4.89
C MET A 326 -4.96 2.89 6.01
N LEU A 327 -4.23 3.81 6.63
CA LEU A 327 -4.78 4.70 7.66
C LEU A 327 -5.81 5.68 7.06
N ASP A 328 -5.50 6.31 5.93
CA ASP A 328 -6.40 7.27 5.29
C ASP A 328 -7.72 6.63 4.85
N VAL A 329 -7.66 5.46 4.18
CA VAL A 329 -8.86 4.75 3.73
C VAL A 329 -9.67 4.23 4.93
N SER A 330 -9.01 3.77 6.01
CA SER A 330 -9.73 3.29 7.19
C SER A 330 -10.53 4.39 7.90
N LYS A 331 -10.03 5.64 7.90
CA LYS A 331 -10.78 6.79 8.44
C LYS A 331 -12.09 7.02 7.68
N ILE A 332 -12.03 6.99 6.34
CA ILE A 332 -13.23 7.17 5.51
C ILE A 332 -14.17 5.99 5.70
N LEU A 333 -13.63 4.76 5.64
CA LEU A 333 -14.43 3.54 5.71
C LEU A 333 -15.16 3.39 7.06
N ALA A 334 -14.56 3.82 8.16
CA ALA A 334 -15.17 3.79 9.48
C ALA A 334 -16.30 4.81 9.68
N ASN A 335 -16.22 5.95 8.98
CA ASN A 335 -17.17 7.06 9.08
C ASN A 335 -18.39 6.89 8.13
N ASN A 336 -18.28 5.93 7.22
CA ASN A 336 -19.38 5.41 6.42
C ASN A 336 -19.86 4.09 7.06
#